data_c82cc0b387c29b64c766ded7afc716f8
#
_entry.id   c82cc0b387c29b64c766ded7afc716f8
#
_cell.length_a   1.000
_cell.length_b   1.000
_cell.length_c   1.000
_cell.angle_alpha   90.00
_cell.angle_beta   90.00
_cell.angle_gamma   90.00
#
_symmetry.space_group_name_H-M   'P 1'
#
loop_
_entity.id
_entity.type
_entity.pdbx_description
1 polymer ?
#
loop_
_entity_poly.entity_id
_entity_poly.type
_entity_poly.pdbx_seq_one_letter_code
_entity_poly.pdbx_strand_id
1 'polypeptide(L)'
;MNEHVAKIQVKDIQSSTPFHAGLEFTPQTRGTWTIAHTPLLIPESHEIFVCPQGCLRGVVLSAAEAHGMDRFSMVTVTEDDLYNGKIEELFIDGVSDILEHLDPQPPLVMTFTSCVQHFVAIDLDLVFKELNQRFPDICFVENYMNCTMRHSKVHYESMTTKQLYAGLQPTKQDGSINIIGNYFTLDRDSEIFQIIGDAKDLCQMRTFDEYLEMAASSYNIYNAPVAIECVQDLEKRLNQKPIYMPYSWDIEEIKQDEAKLMEILGIYPDLSRYEKDALRALEKLHDAIKDIEIQIDMSATPRPLSLAKLLLEHGFHVTTVYTDTILPGEEKALAWLQEHHPDLMVCACVDFRCRTWQKSTTPVLAIGQKAAYYSGTDHFVNMIVNDGMYGFVAIRKLCEKMLDAYIYPKETQRILDVKARGCVL
;
A
#
# COMPACT_ATOMS: atom_id res chain seq x y z
N MET A 1 -34.36 4.62 8.38
CA MET A 1 -33.25 4.10 7.55
C MET A 1 -32.45 3.18 8.47
N ASN A 2 -32.30 1.92 8.10
CA ASN A 2 -31.67 0.93 8.97
C ASN A 2 -30.19 1.31 9.22
N GLU A 3 -29.83 1.58 10.46
CA GLU A 3 -28.42 1.77 10.91
C GLU A 3 -27.53 0.55 10.66
N HIS A 4 -28.14 -0.58 10.34
CA HIS A 4 -27.48 -1.89 10.21
C HIS A 4 -26.67 -2.11 8.94
N VAL A 5 -26.61 -1.15 8.00
CA VAL A 5 -26.02 -1.43 6.68
C VAL A 5 -24.49 -1.18 6.60
N ALA A 6 -23.90 -0.51 7.59
CA ALA A 6 -22.45 -0.28 7.66
C ALA A 6 -21.74 -1.07 8.77
N LYS A 7 -22.46 -1.98 9.44
CA LYS A 7 -21.95 -2.87 10.49
C LYS A 7 -22.61 -4.23 10.35
N ILE A 8 -21.83 -5.29 10.47
CA ILE A 8 -22.29 -6.68 10.37
C ILE A 8 -21.55 -7.53 11.38
N GLN A 9 -22.21 -8.51 11.98
CA GLN A 9 -21.52 -9.53 12.78
C GLN A 9 -20.76 -10.49 11.85
N VAL A 10 -19.60 -10.94 12.27
CA VAL A 10 -18.77 -11.82 11.45
C VAL A 10 -19.48 -13.07 10.97
N LYS A 11 -20.38 -13.64 11.80
CA LYS A 11 -21.19 -14.80 11.45
C LYS A 11 -22.12 -14.59 10.26
N ASP A 12 -22.50 -13.33 9.99
CA ASP A 12 -23.47 -13.00 8.94
C ASP A 12 -22.78 -12.63 7.61
N ILE A 13 -21.44 -12.64 7.55
CA ILE A 13 -20.67 -12.35 6.35
C ILE A 13 -20.77 -13.53 5.38
N GLN A 14 -21.27 -13.27 4.17
CA GLN A 14 -21.45 -14.27 3.11
C GLN A 14 -20.67 -13.96 1.83
N SER A 15 -20.03 -12.78 1.76
CA SER A 15 -19.27 -12.36 0.58
C SER A 15 -18.01 -11.61 0.98
N SER A 16 -17.04 -11.55 0.06
CA SER A 16 -15.80 -10.75 0.24
C SER A 16 -16.04 -9.23 0.26
N THR A 17 -17.22 -8.77 -0.17
CA THR A 17 -17.64 -7.37 -0.12
C THR A 17 -18.94 -7.27 0.71
N PRO A 18 -18.85 -7.27 2.05
CA PRO A 18 -20.03 -7.35 2.92
C PRO A 18 -20.89 -6.08 2.90
N PHE A 19 -20.32 -4.95 2.41
CA PHE A 19 -21.02 -3.69 2.35
C PHE A 19 -21.30 -3.28 0.91
N HIS A 20 -22.51 -2.73 0.67
CA HIS A 20 -22.87 -2.22 -0.64
C HIS A 20 -22.16 -0.88 -0.90
N ALA A 21 -21.59 -0.75 -2.10
CA ALA A 21 -21.06 0.51 -2.57
C ALA A 21 -22.15 1.60 -2.62
N GLY A 22 -21.81 2.80 -2.16
CA GLY A 22 -22.71 3.95 -2.10
C GLY A 22 -21.94 5.24 -2.03
N LEU A 23 -22.48 6.23 -1.32
CA LEU A 23 -21.73 7.43 -1.01
C LEU A 23 -20.64 7.12 0.01
N GLU A 24 -19.45 7.63 -0.25
CA GLU A 24 -18.27 7.41 0.60
C GLU A 24 -18.03 8.62 1.51
N PHE A 25 -17.51 8.32 2.68
CA PHE A 25 -16.94 9.26 3.62
C PHE A 25 -15.54 8.79 4.00
N THR A 26 -14.54 9.52 3.57
CA THR A 26 -13.18 9.25 3.97
C THR A 26 -12.84 10.06 5.22
N PRO A 27 -12.59 9.43 6.37
CA PRO A 27 -12.17 10.14 7.58
C PRO A 27 -10.82 10.82 7.37
N GLN A 28 -10.53 11.84 8.16
CA GLN A 28 -9.27 12.59 8.14
C GLN A 28 -8.12 11.73 8.70
N THR A 29 -7.80 10.67 7.98
CA THR A 29 -6.76 9.71 8.34
C THR A 29 -5.88 9.43 7.13
N ARG A 30 -4.68 8.95 7.35
CA ARG A 30 -3.80 8.55 6.26
C ARG A 30 -4.39 7.36 5.50
N GLY A 31 -4.32 7.40 4.17
CA GLY A 31 -4.66 6.28 3.31
C GLY A 31 -3.52 5.26 3.22
N THR A 32 -3.81 4.11 2.64
CA THR A 32 -2.84 3.02 2.45
C THR A 32 -1.88 3.30 1.29
N TRP A 33 -2.29 4.12 0.32
CA TRP A 33 -1.55 4.36 -0.91
C TRP A 33 -1.87 5.74 -1.50
N THR A 34 -0.88 6.33 -2.19
CA THR A 34 -1.05 7.55 -2.99
C THR A 34 -0.29 7.44 -4.30
N ILE A 35 -0.87 7.91 -5.40
CA ILE A 35 -0.27 7.80 -6.74
C ILE A 35 1.00 8.66 -6.90
N ALA A 36 1.16 9.72 -6.12
CA ALA A 36 2.36 10.55 -6.14
C ALA A 36 3.51 9.95 -5.31
N HIS A 37 3.22 9.23 -4.22
CA HIS A 37 4.26 8.60 -3.42
C HIS A 37 4.96 7.45 -4.14
N THR A 38 4.19 6.67 -4.90
CA THR A 38 4.67 5.45 -5.53
C THR A 38 5.73 5.69 -6.60
N PRO A 39 5.55 6.62 -7.57
CA PRO A 39 6.56 6.91 -8.57
C PRO A 39 7.86 7.48 -7.99
N LEU A 40 7.75 8.24 -6.91
CA LEU A 40 8.90 8.84 -6.22
C LEU A 40 9.81 7.80 -5.52
N LEU A 41 9.40 6.52 -5.47
CA LEU A 41 10.26 5.41 -5.02
C LEU A 41 11.41 5.15 -6.00
N ILE A 42 11.24 5.44 -7.31
CA ILE A 42 12.33 5.31 -8.26
C ILE A 42 13.30 6.48 -8.06
N PRO A 43 14.55 6.22 -7.69
CA PRO A 43 15.53 7.30 -7.50
C PRO A 43 15.75 8.11 -8.77
N GLU A 44 16.01 9.40 -8.62
CA GLU A 44 16.34 10.33 -9.73
C GLU A 44 15.25 10.42 -10.82
N SER A 45 14.10 9.76 -10.65
CA SER A 45 12.96 9.90 -11.55
C SER A 45 12.26 11.24 -11.36
N HIS A 46 11.50 11.65 -12.37
CA HIS A 46 10.60 12.79 -12.28
C HIS A 46 9.18 12.39 -12.64
N GLU A 47 8.19 12.90 -11.91
CA GLU A 47 6.77 12.67 -12.24
C GLU A 47 6.12 13.91 -12.79
N ILE A 48 5.37 13.75 -13.89
CA ILE A 48 4.66 14.84 -14.56
C ILE A 48 3.19 14.50 -14.69
N PHE A 49 2.33 15.30 -14.06
CA PHE A 49 0.88 15.14 -14.13
C PHE A 49 0.30 16.05 -15.20
N VAL A 50 -0.33 15.47 -16.22
CA VAL A 50 -1.01 16.19 -17.30
C VAL A 50 -2.50 16.08 -17.07
N CYS A 51 -3.13 17.09 -16.44
CA CYS A 51 -4.53 16.99 -16.05
C CYS A 51 -5.14 18.36 -15.72
N PRO A 52 -6.48 18.47 -15.63
CA PRO A 52 -7.15 19.66 -15.17
C PRO A 52 -6.74 20.07 -13.76
N GLN A 53 -6.70 21.38 -13.50
CA GLN A 53 -6.28 21.96 -12.21
C GLN A 53 -7.03 21.35 -11.00
N GLY A 54 -8.31 21.03 -11.15
CA GLY A 54 -9.11 20.43 -10.09
C GLY A 54 -8.62 19.05 -9.63
N CYS A 55 -7.92 18.30 -10.50
CA CYS A 55 -7.34 16.99 -10.18
C CYS A 55 -5.99 17.09 -9.46
N LEU A 56 -5.31 18.24 -9.55
CA LEU A 56 -3.92 18.40 -9.10
C LEU A 56 -3.77 18.54 -7.58
N ARG A 57 -4.75 19.10 -6.89
CA ARG A 57 -4.63 19.41 -5.47
C ARG A 57 -4.18 18.22 -4.62
N GLY A 58 -4.79 17.07 -4.82
CA GLY A 58 -4.47 15.86 -4.04
C GLY A 58 -3.06 15.36 -4.30
N VAL A 59 -2.63 15.33 -5.57
CA VAL A 59 -1.30 14.83 -5.95
C VAL A 59 -0.19 15.78 -5.52
N VAL A 60 -0.39 17.11 -5.63
CA VAL A 60 0.56 18.12 -5.12
C VAL A 60 0.77 17.96 -3.60
N LEU A 61 -0.31 17.81 -2.84
CA LEU A 61 -0.21 17.60 -1.39
C LEU A 61 0.51 16.28 -1.06
N SER A 62 0.29 15.23 -1.85
CA SER A 62 0.96 13.95 -1.68
C SER A 62 2.45 14.03 -2.01
N ALA A 63 2.83 14.73 -3.08
CA ALA A 63 4.24 14.96 -3.43
C ALA A 63 4.96 15.77 -2.34
N ALA A 64 4.31 16.80 -1.79
CA ALA A 64 4.82 17.58 -0.67
C ALA A 64 4.99 16.72 0.61
N GLU A 65 4.02 15.84 0.91
CA GLU A 65 4.10 14.91 2.04
C GLU A 65 5.27 13.91 1.88
N ALA A 66 5.55 13.51 0.63
CA ALA A 66 6.68 12.64 0.29
C ALA A 66 8.03 13.36 0.20
N HIS A 67 8.07 14.68 0.45
CA HIS A 67 9.26 15.52 0.23
C HIS A 67 9.83 15.44 -1.19
N GLY A 68 8.96 15.21 -2.20
CA GLY A 68 9.31 15.00 -3.61
C GLY A 68 8.94 16.15 -4.54
N MET A 69 8.75 17.38 -4.02
CA MET A 69 8.33 18.53 -4.83
C MET A 69 9.39 18.95 -5.87
N ASP A 70 10.64 18.64 -5.65
CA ASP A 70 11.75 18.83 -6.59
C ASP A 70 11.71 17.85 -7.77
N ARG A 71 10.98 16.75 -7.63
CA ARG A 71 10.80 15.70 -8.66
C ARG A 71 9.35 15.60 -9.16
N PHE A 72 8.57 16.67 -8.97
CA PHE A 72 7.17 16.75 -9.33
C PHE A 72 6.89 17.97 -10.19
N SER A 73 6.23 17.77 -11.33
CA SER A 73 5.78 18.83 -12.21
C SER A 73 4.37 18.61 -12.74
N MET A 74 3.78 19.65 -13.32
CA MET A 74 2.39 19.63 -13.78
C MET A 74 2.24 20.35 -15.11
N VAL A 75 1.44 19.75 -16.01
CA VAL A 75 0.90 20.41 -17.20
C VAL A 75 -0.61 20.54 -17.00
N THR A 76 -1.10 21.78 -16.93
CA THR A 76 -2.52 22.04 -16.68
C THR A 76 -3.30 21.99 -17.99
N VAL A 77 -4.29 21.10 -18.05
CA VAL A 77 -5.26 21.02 -19.16
C VAL A 77 -6.44 21.97 -18.86
N THR A 78 -6.75 22.85 -19.81
CA THR A 78 -7.88 23.78 -19.73
C THR A 78 -9.06 23.33 -20.60
N GLU A 79 -10.23 23.99 -20.40
CA GLU A 79 -11.40 23.77 -21.27
C GLU A 79 -11.10 24.18 -22.70
N ASP A 80 -10.34 25.24 -22.92
CA ASP A 80 -9.97 25.72 -24.27
C ASP A 80 -9.11 24.70 -25.02
N ASP A 81 -8.22 23.97 -24.32
CA ASP A 81 -7.40 22.89 -24.93
C ASP A 81 -8.28 21.74 -25.39
N LEU A 82 -9.31 21.40 -24.59
CA LEU A 82 -10.30 20.38 -24.92
C LEU A 82 -11.13 20.79 -26.14
N TYR A 83 -11.67 22.01 -26.16
CA TYR A 83 -12.51 22.50 -27.24
C TYR A 83 -11.75 22.62 -28.58
N ASN A 84 -10.47 22.96 -28.51
CA ASN A 84 -9.63 23.17 -29.70
C ASN A 84 -8.91 21.90 -30.16
N GLY A 85 -9.09 20.76 -29.43
CA GLY A 85 -8.42 19.50 -29.78
C GLY A 85 -6.89 19.54 -29.68
N LYS A 86 -6.36 20.29 -28.70
CA LYS A 86 -4.91 20.54 -28.56
C LYS A 86 -4.26 19.76 -27.44
N ILE A 87 -4.88 18.69 -26.95
CA ILE A 87 -4.37 18.00 -25.76
C ILE A 87 -3.09 17.24 -26.02
N GLU A 88 -2.94 16.59 -27.18
CA GLU A 88 -1.70 15.92 -27.58
C GLU A 88 -0.54 16.94 -27.72
N GLU A 89 -0.79 18.06 -28.41
CA GLU A 89 0.19 19.14 -28.56
C GLU A 89 0.59 19.71 -27.20
N LEU A 90 -0.38 20.05 -26.35
CA LEU A 90 -0.16 20.52 -24.98
C LEU A 90 0.65 19.52 -24.15
N PHE A 91 0.35 18.21 -24.27
CA PHE A 91 1.09 17.18 -23.55
C PHE A 91 2.55 17.16 -23.99
N ILE A 92 2.80 17.05 -25.31
CA ILE A 92 4.16 16.97 -25.86
C ILE A 92 4.94 18.23 -25.50
N ASP A 93 4.41 19.39 -25.78
CA ASP A 93 5.11 20.67 -25.60
C ASP A 93 5.25 21.04 -24.12
N GLY A 94 4.22 20.79 -23.30
CA GLY A 94 4.29 21.05 -21.86
C GLY A 94 5.30 20.13 -21.13
N VAL A 95 5.36 18.85 -21.49
CA VAL A 95 6.37 17.93 -20.94
C VAL A 95 7.76 18.32 -21.44
N SER A 96 7.90 18.70 -22.72
CA SER A 96 9.17 19.14 -23.29
C SER A 96 9.69 20.39 -22.59
N ASP A 97 8.85 21.40 -22.39
CA ASP A 97 9.21 22.65 -21.69
C ASP A 97 9.72 22.38 -20.27
N ILE A 98 9.05 21.50 -19.53
CA ILE A 98 9.50 21.09 -18.20
C ILE A 98 10.90 20.46 -18.27
N LEU A 99 11.10 19.50 -19.15
CA LEU A 99 12.36 18.75 -19.25
C LEU A 99 13.54 19.62 -19.73
N GLU A 100 13.29 20.60 -20.59
CA GLU A 100 14.31 21.57 -21.05
C GLU A 100 14.79 22.49 -19.91
N HIS A 101 13.97 22.67 -18.86
CA HIS A 101 14.30 23.51 -17.70
C HIS A 101 14.83 22.71 -16.50
N LEU A 102 14.83 21.38 -16.55
CA LEU A 102 15.40 20.54 -15.49
C LEU A 102 16.90 20.31 -15.70
N ASP A 103 17.69 20.57 -14.65
CA ASP A 103 19.14 20.32 -14.62
C ASP A 103 19.52 19.72 -13.25
N PRO A 104 19.99 18.46 -13.20
CA PRO A 104 20.12 17.52 -14.32
C PRO A 104 18.78 17.00 -14.87
N GLN A 105 18.77 16.56 -16.13
CA GLN A 105 17.63 15.85 -16.68
C GLN A 105 17.46 14.49 -16.00
N PRO A 106 16.21 14.07 -15.69
CA PRO A 106 15.95 12.80 -15.05
C PRO A 106 16.16 11.62 -16.03
N PRO A 107 16.72 10.50 -15.58
CA PRO A 107 16.88 9.31 -16.43
C PRO A 107 15.55 8.60 -16.73
N LEU A 108 14.52 8.83 -15.91
CA LEU A 108 13.18 8.27 -16.08
C LEU A 108 12.12 9.30 -15.74
N VAL A 109 11.11 9.42 -16.60
CA VAL A 109 9.95 10.28 -16.38
C VAL A 109 8.67 9.45 -16.39
N MET A 110 7.91 9.52 -15.29
CA MET A 110 6.55 9.00 -15.22
C MET A 110 5.54 10.08 -15.55
N THR A 111 4.80 9.90 -16.62
CA THR A 111 3.73 10.83 -17.00
C THR A 111 2.37 10.27 -16.61
N PHE A 112 1.55 11.09 -15.96
CA PHE A 112 0.23 10.71 -15.50
C PHE A 112 -0.86 11.42 -16.30
N THR A 113 -1.76 10.62 -16.90
CA THR A 113 -2.97 11.11 -17.53
C THR A 113 -4.16 11.06 -16.58
N SER A 114 -5.14 11.94 -16.82
CA SER A 114 -6.42 11.94 -16.10
C SER A 114 -7.54 11.28 -16.94
N CYS A 115 -8.75 11.23 -16.38
CA CYS A 115 -9.91 10.74 -17.13
C CYS A 115 -10.25 11.58 -18.37
N VAL A 116 -9.86 12.84 -18.42
CA VAL A 116 -10.14 13.74 -19.53
C VAL A 116 -9.52 13.23 -20.83
N GLN A 117 -8.24 12.86 -20.79
CA GLN A 117 -7.52 12.32 -21.95
C GLN A 117 -8.20 11.05 -22.49
N HIS A 118 -8.69 10.18 -21.60
CA HIS A 118 -9.41 8.98 -22.02
C HIS A 118 -10.78 9.27 -22.63
N PHE A 119 -11.52 10.28 -22.12
CA PHE A 119 -12.81 10.65 -22.67
C PHE A 119 -12.72 11.24 -24.08
N VAL A 120 -11.66 11.98 -24.37
CA VAL A 120 -11.43 12.56 -25.70
C VAL A 120 -10.57 11.66 -26.60
N ALA A 121 -10.15 10.50 -26.08
CA ALA A 121 -9.42 9.46 -26.81
C ALA A 121 -8.15 9.98 -27.52
N ILE A 122 -7.29 10.68 -26.78
CA ILE A 122 -6.00 11.15 -27.31
C ILE A 122 -5.13 9.98 -27.78
N ASP A 123 -4.27 10.24 -28.75
CA ASP A 123 -3.29 9.28 -29.26
C ASP A 123 -2.02 9.30 -28.39
N LEU A 124 -2.03 8.47 -27.33
CA LEU A 124 -0.87 8.34 -26.44
C LEU A 124 0.34 7.71 -27.12
N ASP A 125 0.16 6.82 -28.07
CA ASP A 125 1.26 6.22 -28.83
C ASP A 125 2.01 7.31 -29.63
N LEU A 126 1.29 8.24 -30.24
CA LEU A 126 1.87 9.40 -30.90
C LEU A 126 2.62 10.29 -29.92
N VAL A 127 2.01 10.61 -28.76
CA VAL A 127 2.63 11.45 -27.72
C VAL A 127 3.96 10.87 -27.26
N PHE A 128 3.98 9.60 -26.88
CA PHE A 128 5.21 8.96 -26.39
C PHE A 128 6.24 8.77 -27.50
N LYS A 129 5.84 8.53 -28.73
CA LYS A 129 6.76 8.48 -29.86
C LYS A 129 7.48 9.82 -30.07
N GLU A 130 6.75 10.93 -30.02
CA GLU A 130 7.33 12.27 -30.15
C GLU A 130 8.25 12.62 -28.95
N LEU A 131 7.85 12.32 -27.73
CA LEU A 131 8.68 12.55 -26.54
C LEU A 131 9.97 11.74 -26.58
N ASN A 132 9.92 10.46 -26.96
CA ASN A 132 11.11 9.62 -27.12
C ASN A 132 12.05 10.09 -28.25
N GLN A 133 11.52 10.75 -29.28
CA GLN A 133 12.33 11.36 -30.33
C GLN A 133 13.03 12.64 -29.86
N ARG A 134 12.33 13.47 -29.05
CA ARG A 134 12.88 14.72 -28.50
C ARG A 134 13.93 14.47 -27.40
N PHE A 135 13.71 13.44 -26.58
CA PHE A 135 14.53 13.11 -25.41
C PHE A 135 14.92 11.61 -25.42
N PRO A 136 15.85 11.21 -26.31
CA PRO A 136 16.18 9.79 -26.51
C PRO A 136 16.88 9.13 -25.30
N ASP A 137 17.45 9.93 -24.41
CA ASP A 137 18.16 9.45 -23.21
C ASP A 137 17.24 9.31 -21.98
N ILE A 138 15.97 9.71 -22.09
CA ILE A 138 14.98 9.63 -21.02
C ILE A 138 14.06 8.43 -21.25
N CYS A 139 13.90 7.61 -20.22
CA CYS A 139 12.89 6.53 -20.22
C CYS A 139 11.52 7.11 -19.84
N PHE A 140 10.60 7.22 -20.79
CA PHE A 140 9.22 7.64 -20.52
C PHE A 140 8.36 6.45 -20.14
N VAL A 141 7.62 6.58 -19.03
CA VAL A 141 6.68 5.58 -18.52
C VAL A 141 5.30 6.20 -18.42
N GLU A 142 4.37 5.61 -19.18
CA GLU A 142 2.96 5.98 -19.13
C GLU A 142 2.31 5.51 -17.86
N ASN A 143 1.55 6.39 -17.18
CA ASN A 143 0.78 6.04 -16.00
C ASN A 143 -0.57 6.77 -15.96
N TYR A 144 -1.46 6.33 -15.07
CA TYR A 144 -2.83 6.80 -15.02
C TYR A 144 -3.23 7.20 -13.60
N MET A 145 -3.80 8.40 -13.46
CA MET A 145 -4.46 8.79 -12.22
C MET A 145 -5.97 8.51 -12.24
N ASN A 146 -6.40 7.63 -13.14
CA ASN A 146 -7.81 7.44 -13.46
C ASN A 146 -8.38 6.20 -12.79
N CYS A 147 -9.22 6.40 -11.77
CA CYS A 147 -10.02 5.34 -11.15
C CYS A 147 -11.21 4.88 -12.02
N THR A 148 -11.48 5.54 -13.15
CA THR A 148 -12.64 5.27 -14.01
C THR A 148 -12.30 4.44 -15.24
N MET A 149 -11.15 3.81 -15.33
CA MET A 149 -10.78 2.88 -16.40
C MET A 149 -11.62 1.60 -16.33
N ARG A 150 -12.93 1.75 -16.57
CA ARG A 150 -13.94 0.70 -16.40
C ARG A 150 -13.80 -0.48 -17.35
N HIS A 151 -12.97 -0.37 -18.36
CA HIS A 151 -12.70 -1.44 -19.35
C HIS A 151 -11.50 -2.30 -18.97
N SER A 152 -10.66 -1.87 -18.04
CA SER A 152 -9.58 -2.68 -17.51
C SER A 152 -10.11 -3.61 -16.41
N LYS A 153 -9.75 -4.89 -16.47
CA LYS A 153 -9.96 -5.85 -15.38
C LYS A 153 -8.91 -5.67 -14.27
N VAL A 154 -7.87 -4.92 -14.56
CA VAL A 154 -6.74 -4.67 -13.67
C VAL A 154 -6.99 -3.35 -12.94
N HIS A 155 -6.85 -3.37 -11.62
CA HIS A 155 -6.98 -2.17 -10.80
C HIS A 155 -5.85 -1.18 -11.11
N TYR A 156 -6.13 0.13 -11.05
CA TYR A 156 -5.13 1.16 -11.39
C TYR A 156 -3.86 1.09 -10.52
N GLU A 157 -3.96 0.70 -9.25
CA GLU A 157 -2.80 0.48 -8.37
C GLU A 157 -1.90 -0.63 -8.87
N SER A 158 -2.47 -1.74 -9.35
CA SER A 158 -1.69 -2.83 -9.94
C SER A 158 -1.00 -2.40 -11.24
N MET A 159 -1.65 -1.54 -12.02
CA MET A 159 -1.03 -0.97 -13.22
C MET A 159 0.14 -0.05 -12.84
N THR A 160 -0.04 0.85 -11.88
CA THR A 160 1.03 1.74 -11.41
C THR A 160 2.19 0.93 -10.83
N THR A 161 1.90 -0.10 -10.02
CA THR A 161 2.94 -1.00 -9.48
C THR A 161 3.72 -1.69 -10.61
N LYS A 162 3.06 -2.14 -11.67
CA LYS A 162 3.72 -2.69 -12.86
C LYS A 162 4.62 -1.66 -13.53
N GLN A 163 4.14 -0.44 -13.68
CA GLN A 163 4.87 0.65 -14.35
C GLN A 163 6.12 1.11 -13.57
N LEU A 164 6.19 0.91 -12.26
CA LEU A 164 7.41 1.16 -11.48
C LEU A 164 8.63 0.40 -12.01
N TYR A 165 8.43 -0.74 -12.65
CA TYR A 165 9.49 -1.59 -13.15
C TYR A 165 9.57 -1.63 -14.69
N ALA A 166 8.85 -0.73 -15.37
CA ALA A 166 8.84 -0.66 -16.83
C ALA A 166 10.21 -0.26 -17.42
N GLY A 167 11.01 0.53 -16.70
CA GLY A 167 12.36 0.95 -17.11
C GLY A 167 13.39 -0.17 -17.12
N LEU A 168 13.12 -1.31 -16.45
CA LEU A 168 14.06 -2.43 -16.38
C LEU A 168 14.15 -3.16 -17.74
N GLN A 169 15.37 -3.40 -18.21
CA GLN A 169 15.64 -4.09 -19.47
C GLN A 169 16.27 -5.46 -19.25
N PRO A 170 16.07 -6.43 -20.16
CA PRO A 170 16.67 -7.76 -20.05
C PRO A 170 18.18 -7.71 -19.92
N THR A 171 18.71 -8.41 -18.90
CA THR A 171 20.15 -8.55 -18.65
C THR A 171 20.47 -9.97 -18.17
N LYS A 172 21.75 -10.27 -17.99
CA LYS A 172 22.18 -11.57 -17.46
C LYS A 172 21.79 -11.66 -15.98
N GLN A 173 21.11 -12.75 -15.63
CA GLN A 173 20.73 -13.03 -14.25
C GLN A 173 21.93 -13.37 -13.36
N ASP A 174 21.91 -12.90 -12.12
CA ASP A 174 22.97 -13.04 -11.12
C ASP A 174 22.59 -13.93 -9.93
N GLY A 175 21.37 -14.46 -9.91
CA GLY A 175 20.85 -15.30 -8.81
C GLY A 175 20.28 -14.51 -7.63
N SER A 176 20.34 -13.18 -7.65
CA SER A 176 19.80 -12.33 -6.58
C SER A 176 18.27 -12.29 -6.55
N ILE A 177 17.73 -11.66 -5.52
CA ILE A 177 16.30 -11.60 -5.22
C ILE A 177 15.88 -10.14 -5.15
N ASN A 178 14.73 -9.82 -5.77
CA ASN A 178 14.05 -8.54 -5.58
C ASN A 178 12.88 -8.68 -4.59
N ILE A 179 12.58 -7.60 -3.87
CA ILE A 179 11.31 -7.39 -3.17
C ILE A 179 10.48 -6.43 -4.03
N ILE A 180 9.27 -6.86 -4.43
CA ILE A 180 8.45 -6.19 -5.43
C ILE A 180 7.11 -5.75 -4.85
N GLY A 181 6.68 -4.52 -5.18
CA GLY A 181 5.35 -4.00 -4.88
C GLY A 181 5.13 -3.59 -3.43
N ASN A 182 6.19 -3.46 -2.65
CA ASN A 182 6.17 -2.87 -1.33
C ASN A 182 6.29 -1.33 -1.42
N TYR A 183 5.62 -0.63 -0.51
CA TYR A 183 5.68 0.83 -0.37
C TYR A 183 6.53 1.28 0.82
N PHE A 184 6.91 0.33 1.67
CA PHE A 184 7.79 0.52 2.80
C PHE A 184 8.91 -0.50 2.70
N THR A 185 10.11 -0.08 3.06
CA THR A 185 11.24 -0.99 3.22
C THR A 185 10.84 -2.17 4.09
N LEU A 186 11.08 -3.39 3.62
CA LEU A 186 10.87 -4.58 4.42
C LEU A 186 11.84 -4.56 5.61
N ASP A 187 11.31 -4.81 6.81
CA ASP A 187 12.06 -4.74 8.06
C ASP A 187 13.23 -5.73 8.07
N ARG A 188 14.46 -5.21 8.09
CA ARG A 188 15.70 -6.01 8.05
C ARG A 188 15.90 -6.93 9.25
N ASP A 189 15.18 -6.69 10.36
CA ASP A 189 15.19 -7.61 11.50
C ASP A 189 14.35 -8.87 11.25
N SER A 190 13.47 -8.87 10.22
CA SER A 190 12.62 -10.00 9.90
C SER A 190 13.45 -11.24 9.59
N GLU A 191 12.99 -12.37 10.10
CA GLU A 191 13.60 -13.70 9.91
C GLU A 191 13.71 -14.11 8.45
N ILE A 192 12.88 -13.57 7.57
CA ILE A 192 12.95 -13.86 6.13
C ILE A 192 14.35 -13.58 5.56
N PHE A 193 15.07 -12.57 6.10
CA PHE A 193 16.42 -12.23 5.65
C PHE A 193 17.47 -13.29 6.03
N GLN A 194 17.16 -14.24 6.93
CA GLN A 194 18.00 -15.41 7.16
C GLN A 194 17.91 -16.40 5.97
N ILE A 195 16.83 -16.32 5.18
CA ILE A 195 16.60 -17.17 4.01
C ILE A 195 17.07 -16.47 2.74
N ILE A 196 16.66 -15.20 2.56
CA ILE A 196 16.88 -14.47 1.29
C ILE A 196 18.17 -13.67 1.24
N GLY A 197 18.85 -13.47 2.37
CA GLY A 197 20.06 -12.65 2.45
C GLY A 197 19.79 -11.19 2.06
N ASP A 198 20.73 -10.60 1.31
CA ASP A 198 20.59 -9.24 0.78
C ASP A 198 19.69 -9.24 -0.48
N ALA A 199 18.42 -8.94 -0.28
CA ALA A 199 17.48 -8.72 -1.37
C ALA A 199 17.47 -7.24 -1.80
N LYS A 200 17.28 -7.01 -3.10
CA LYS A 200 17.13 -5.68 -3.70
C LYS A 200 15.71 -5.17 -3.45
N ASP A 201 15.59 -4.03 -2.79
CA ASP A 201 14.33 -3.40 -2.41
C ASP A 201 14.29 -1.97 -2.93
N LEU A 202 13.35 -1.67 -3.83
CA LEU A 202 13.20 -0.34 -4.44
C LEU A 202 13.10 0.77 -3.39
N CYS A 203 12.45 0.50 -2.27
CA CYS A 203 12.32 1.47 -1.18
C CYS A 203 13.64 1.86 -0.49
N GLN A 204 14.75 1.15 -0.76
CA GLN A 204 16.08 1.41 -0.20
C GLN A 204 17.06 2.00 -1.21
N MET A 205 16.72 2.01 -2.48
CA MET A 205 17.59 2.48 -3.54
C MET A 205 17.75 4.00 -3.51
N ARG A 206 18.93 4.48 -3.83
CA ARG A 206 19.30 5.91 -3.80
C ARG A 206 19.68 6.48 -5.15
N THR A 207 20.06 5.61 -6.09
CA THR A 207 20.45 5.99 -7.45
C THR A 207 19.67 5.20 -8.48
N PHE A 208 19.53 5.75 -9.67
CA PHE A 208 18.88 5.07 -10.79
C PHE A 208 19.68 3.83 -11.24
N ASP A 209 20.99 3.84 -11.11
CA ASP A 209 21.82 2.67 -11.40
C ASP A 209 21.49 1.50 -10.46
N GLU A 210 21.28 1.74 -9.16
CA GLU A 210 20.82 0.73 -8.21
C GLU A 210 19.46 0.15 -8.61
N TYR A 211 18.53 1.00 -9.08
CA TYR A 211 17.24 0.54 -9.61
C TYR A 211 17.44 -0.38 -10.82
N LEU A 212 18.33 -0.03 -11.76
CA LEU A 212 18.59 -0.85 -12.94
C LEU A 212 19.18 -2.22 -12.60
N GLU A 213 19.92 -2.36 -11.49
CA GLU A 213 20.44 -3.65 -11.03
C GLU A 213 19.34 -4.67 -10.68
N MET A 214 18.10 -4.23 -10.41
CA MET A 214 16.99 -5.14 -10.20
C MET A 214 16.72 -6.04 -11.41
N ALA A 215 17.07 -5.60 -12.61
CA ALA A 215 16.90 -6.38 -13.84
C ALA A 215 17.70 -7.69 -13.85
N ALA A 216 18.83 -7.75 -13.12
CA ALA A 216 19.69 -8.93 -13.04
C ALA A 216 19.20 -10.03 -12.08
N SER A 217 18.21 -9.74 -11.25
CA SER A 217 17.71 -10.69 -10.26
C SER A 217 17.00 -11.88 -10.89
N SER A 218 17.08 -13.03 -10.24
CA SER A 218 16.44 -14.28 -10.69
C SER A 218 15.07 -14.52 -10.09
N TYR A 219 14.80 -13.92 -8.94
CA TYR A 219 13.56 -14.11 -8.19
C TYR A 219 12.93 -12.77 -7.78
N ASN A 220 11.62 -12.73 -7.79
CA ASN A 220 10.82 -11.60 -7.30
C ASN A 220 9.92 -12.06 -6.15
N ILE A 221 10.22 -11.65 -4.92
CA ILE A 221 9.34 -11.85 -3.76
C ILE A 221 8.34 -10.71 -3.74
N TYR A 222 7.05 -11.04 -3.56
CA TYR A 222 5.98 -10.06 -3.40
C TYR A 222 5.01 -10.47 -2.31
N ASN A 223 4.51 -9.47 -1.56
CA ASN A 223 3.73 -9.68 -0.35
C ASN A 223 2.23 -9.35 -0.53
N ALA A 224 1.88 -8.61 -1.57
CA ALA A 224 0.51 -8.12 -1.77
C ALA A 224 -0.01 -8.46 -3.18
N PRO A 225 -1.32 -8.79 -3.30
CA PRO A 225 -1.95 -9.08 -4.61
C PRO A 225 -1.82 -7.95 -5.64
N VAL A 226 -1.65 -6.70 -5.22
CA VAL A 226 -1.43 -5.56 -6.10
C VAL A 226 -0.21 -5.71 -7.01
N ALA A 227 0.80 -6.49 -6.60
CA ALA A 227 2.01 -6.75 -7.38
C ALA A 227 1.89 -7.90 -8.40
N ILE A 228 0.78 -8.63 -8.47
CA ILE A 228 0.62 -9.80 -9.35
C ILE A 228 0.89 -9.45 -10.80
N GLU A 229 0.27 -8.39 -11.32
CA GLU A 229 0.46 -7.96 -12.71
C GLU A 229 1.91 -7.55 -12.99
N CYS A 230 2.57 -6.94 -12.01
CA CYS A 230 3.97 -6.55 -12.08
C CYS A 230 4.89 -7.78 -12.19
N VAL A 231 4.77 -8.73 -11.27
CA VAL A 231 5.67 -9.90 -11.24
C VAL A 231 5.46 -10.83 -12.43
N GLN A 232 4.24 -10.92 -12.98
CA GLN A 232 3.95 -11.64 -14.22
C GLN A 232 4.60 -10.96 -15.44
N ASP A 233 4.59 -9.63 -15.48
CA ASP A 233 5.29 -8.88 -16.51
C ASP A 233 6.81 -9.07 -16.43
N LEU A 234 7.37 -8.98 -15.23
CA LEU A 234 8.80 -9.21 -14.99
C LEU A 234 9.23 -10.65 -15.33
N GLU A 235 8.40 -11.65 -15.01
CA GLU A 235 8.64 -13.03 -15.42
C GLU A 235 8.71 -13.16 -16.95
N LYS A 236 7.74 -12.56 -17.65
CA LYS A 236 7.66 -12.61 -19.11
C LYS A 236 8.80 -11.86 -19.80
N ARG A 237 9.15 -10.64 -19.33
CA ARG A 237 10.15 -9.77 -19.96
C ARG A 237 11.58 -10.11 -19.55
N LEU A 238 11.79 -10.40 -18.25
CA LEU A 238 13.11 -10.53 -17.65
C LEU A 238 13.42 -11.97 -17.19
N ASN A 239 12.48 -12.92 -17.35
CA ASN A 239 12.61 -14.32 -16.88
C ASN A 239 12.86 -14.42 -15.36
N GLN A 240 12.32 -13.51 -14.57
CA GLN A 240 12.43 -13.46 -13.10
C GLN A 240 11.29 -14.26 -12.48
N LYS A 241 11.59 -15.25 -11.65
CA LYS A 241 10.57 -16.15 -11.07
C LYS A 241 9.82 -15.48 -9.91
N PRO A 242 8.49 -15.38 -9.95
CA PRO A 242 7.71 -14.82 -8.84
C PRO A 242 7.62 -15.81 -7.66
N ILE A 243 7.74 -15.28 -6.44
CA ILE A 243 7.53 -16.02 -5.18
C ILE A 243 6.56 -15.21 -4.33
N TYR A 244 5.37 -15.75 -4.11
CA TYR A 244 4.36 -15.10 -3.26
C TYR A 244 4.60 -15.41 -1.79
N MET A 245 4.87 -14.35 -1.02
CA MET A 245 5.10 -14.39 0.42
C MET A 245 4.13 -13.40 1.09
N PRO A 246 2.87 -13.80 1.32
CA PRO A 246 1.84 -12.89 1.83
C PRO A 246 2.18 -12.35 3.21
N TYR A 247 1.72 -11.15 3.52
CA TYR A 247 1.61 -10.73 4.91
C TYR A 247 0.65 -11.66 5.64
N SER A 248 1.06 -12.21 6.77
CA SER A 248 0.22 -13.04 7.61
C SER A 248 0.46 -12.78 9.09
N TRP A 249 -0.60 -12.95 9.88
CA TRP A 249 -0.56 -12.96 11.34
C TRP A 249 -0.85 -14.37 11.90
N ASP A 250 -1.10 -15.34 11.02
CA ASP A 250 -1.29 -16.74 11.39
C ASP A 250 0.07 -17.45 11.47
N ILE A 251 0.40 -17.95 12.67
CA ILE A 251 1.69 -18.58 12.98
C ILE A 251 1.98 -19.78 12.06
N GLU A 252 0.97 -20.61 11.81
CA GLU A 252 1.14 -21.79 10.97
C GLU A 252 1.27 -21.42 9.47
N GLU A 253 0.59 -20.38 9.02
CA GLU A 253 0.74 -19.87 7.66
C GLU A 253 2.15 -19.29 7.45
N ILE A 254 2.66 -18.50 8.40
CA ILE A 254 4.04 -17.97 8.35
C ILE A 254 5.05 -19.12 8.20
N LYS A 255 4.96 -20.17 9.04
CA LYS A 255 5.85 -21.34 8.98
C LYS A 255 5.78 -22.07 7.64
N GLN A 256 4.56 -22.23 7.10
CA GLN A 256 4.35 -22.90 5.81
C GLN A 256 4.97 -22.11 4.65
N ASP A 257 4.81 -20.78 4.65
CA ASP A 257 5.33 -19.93 3.60
C ASP A 257 6.85 -19.82 3.67
N GLU A 258 7.44 -19.73 4.87
CA GLU A 258 8.88 -19.80 5.08
C GLU A 258 9.48 -21.15 4.63
N ALA A 259 8.82 -22.27 4.96
CA ALA A 259 9.25 -23.59 4.53
C ALA A 259 9.28 -23.74 3.00
N LYS A 260 8.24 -23.21 2.30
CA LYS A 260 8.22 -23.16 0.83
C LYS A 260 9.36 -22.32 0.27
N LEU A 261 9.61 -21.15 0.87
CA LEU A 261 10.70 -20.28 0.44
C LEU A 261 12.06 -20.96 0.61
N MET A 262 12.28 -21.63 1.75
CA MET A 262 13.48 -22.42 2.01
C MET A 262 13.68 -23.53 0.97
N GLU A 263 12.61 -24.24 0.61
CA GLU A 263 12.64 -25.28 -0.42
C GLU A 263 13.02 -24.72 -1.80
N ILE A 264 12.40 -23.57 -2.20
CA ILE A 264 12.69 -22.92 -3.49
C ILE A 264 14.15 -22.47 -3.59
N LEU A 265 14.70 -21.92 -2.51
CA LEU A 265 16.05 -21.35 -2.49
C LEU A 265 17.14 -22.35 -2.06
N GLY A 266 16.75 -23.48 -1.45
CA GLY A 266 17.69 -24.47 -0.92
C GLY A 266 18.47 -24.01 0.32
N ILE A 267 17.92 -23.07 1.09
CA ILE A 267 18.54 -22.45 2.27
C ILE A 267 17.64 -22.73 3.49
N TYR A 268 18.18 -23.37 4.53
CA TYR A 268 17.40 -23.89 5.67
C TYR A 268 17.93 -23.41 7.02
N PRO A 269 17.79 -22.12 7.38
CA PRO A 269 18.18 -21.61 8.68
C PRO A 269 17.23 -22.09 9.79
N ASP A 270 17.72 -22.13 11.03
CA ASP A 270 16.87 -22.35 12.21
C ASP A 270 16.18 -21.04 12.61
N LEU A 271 14.87 -20.95 12.37
CA LEU A 271 14.03 -19.80 12.70
C LEU A 271 13.25 -19.95 14.01
N SER A 272 13.42 -21.06 14.73
CA SER A 272 12.62 -21.40 15.93
C SER A 272 12.66 -20.36 17.05
N ARG A 273 13.74 -19.59 17.13
CA ARG A 273 13.86 -18.50 18.11
C ARG A 273 12.86 -17.36 17.86
N TYR A 274 12.60 -17.04 16.58
CA TYR A 274 11.69 -15.94 16.21
C TYR A 274 10.25 -16.25 16.60
N GLU A 275 9.79 -17.50 16.36
CA GLU A 275 8.49 -17.98 16.82
C GLU A 275 8.38 -17.88 18.35
N LYS A 276 9.38 -18.37 19.09
CA LYS A 276 9.39 -18.31 20.55
C LYS A 276 9.37 -16.86 21.08
N ASP A 277 10.08 -15.97 20.44
CA ASP A 277 10.14 -14.56 20.85
C ASP A 277 8.79 -13.86 20.56
N ALA A 278 8.12 -14.18 19.44
CA ALA A 278 6.77 -13.68 19.13
C ALA A 278 5.74 -14.16 20.15
N LEU A 279 5.73 -15.46 20.48
CA LEU A 279 4.81 -16.02 21.49
C LEU A 279 5.02 -15.40 22.88
N ARG A 280 6.28 -15.23 23.29
CA ARG A 280 6.60 -14.53 24.57
C ARG A 280 6.16 -13.07 24.57
N ALA A 281 6.23 -12.40 23.42
CA ALA A 281 5.79 -11.01 23.31
C ALA A 281 4.27 -10.91 23.47
N LEU A 282 3.51 -11.84 22.87
CA LEU A 282 2.05 -11.92 23.05
C LEU A 282 1.67 -12.17 24.52
N GLU A 283 2.29 -13.14 25.20
CA GLU A 283 2.05 -13.40 26.62
C GLU A 283 2.31 -12.17 27.48
N LYS A 284 3.47 -11.52 27.30
CA LYS A 284 3.82 -10.31 28.07
C LYS A 284 2.86 -9.15 27.82
N LEU A 285 2.46 -8.96 26.57
CA LEU A 285 1.49 -7.92 26.21
C LEU A 285 0.14 -8.20 26.85
N HIS A 286 -0.36 -9.43 26.77
CA HIS A 286 -1.64 -9.83 27.37
C HIS A 286 -1.64 -9.54 28.87
N ASP A 287 -0.59 -9.90 29.61
CA ASP A 287 -0.46 -9.61 31.02
C ASP A 287 -0.47 -8.11 31.36
N ALA A 288 0.07 -7.29 30.44
CA ALA A 288 0.18 -5.85 30.64
C ALA A 288 -1.12 -5.09 30.35
N ILE A 289 -1.83 -5.43 29.27
CA ILE A 289 -3.01 -4.66 28.83
C ILE A 289 -4.34 -5.31 29.20
N LYS A 290 -4.32 -6.61 29.60
CA LYS A 290 -5.49 -7.36 30.07
C LYS A 290 -6.69 -7.26 29.11
N ASP A 291 -7.87 -6.90 29.67
CA ASP A 291 -9.16 -6.90 28.98
C ASP A 291 -9.48 -5.57 28.26
N ILE A 292 -8.47 -4.73 27.94
CA ILE A 292 -8.76 -3.53 27.18
C ILE A 292 -9.38 -3.86 25.83
N GLU A 293 -10.43 -3.13 25.46
CA GLU A 293 -11.06 -3.27 24.16
C GLU A 293 -10.09 -2.94 23.02
N ILE A 294 -9.96 -3.82 22.02
CA ILE A 294 -9.10 -3.63 20.86
C ILE A 294 -9.96 -3.49 19.61
N GLN A 295 -9.66 -2.48 18.80
CA GLN A 295 -10.27 -2.26 17.50
C GLN A 295 -9.18 -2.16 16.42
N ILE A 296 -9.40 -2.83 15.28
CA ILE A 296 -8.40 -2.97 14.20
C ILE A 296 -8.96 -2.37 12.91
N ASP A 297 -8.12 -1.70 12.11
CA ASP A 297 -8.54 -1.27 10.78
C ASP A 297 -7.63 -1.76 9.64
N MET A 298 -8.23 -1.87 8.44
CA MET A 298 -7.59 -2.37 7.24
C MET A 298 -6.45 -1.49 6.71
N SER A 299 -6.34 -0.24 7.15
CA SER A 299 -5.20 0.60 6.75
C SER A 299 -3.93 0.24 7.51
N ALA A 300 -4.06 -0.31 8.72
CA ALA A 300 -2.93 -0.77 9.51
C ALA A 300 -2.30 -2.04 8.92
N THR A 301 -3.13 -2.95 8.44
CA THR A 301 -2.70 -4.23 7.87
C THR A 301 -3.63 -4.67 6.74
N PRO A 302 -3.09 -5.26 5.64
CA PRO A 302 -3.91 -5.83 4.58
C PRO A 302 -4.77 -7.02 5.02
N ARG A 303 -4.43 -7.65 6.16
CA ARG A 303 -5.14 -8.82 6.71
C ARG A 303 -5.65 -8.58 8.14
N PRO A 304 -6.63 -7.68 8.32
CA PRO A 304 -7.14 -7.32 9.63
C PRO A 304 -7.89 -8.46 10.34
N LEU A 305 -8.52 -9.38 9.60
CA LEU A 305 -9.18 -10.56 10.19
C LEU A 305 -8.17 -11.59 10.71
N SER A 306 -7.04 -11.78 9.98
CA SER A 306 -5.94 -12.63 10.43
C SER A 306 -5.31 -12.08 11.72
N LEU A 307 -5.15 -10.75 11.82
CA LEU A 307 -4.68 -10.11 13.04
C LEU A 307 -5.69 -10.25 14.19
N ALA A 308 -6.99 -10.08 13.92
CA ALA A 308 -8.03 -10.26 14.90
C ALA A 308 -8.04 -11.70 15.43
N LYS A 309 -7.89 -12.70 14.54
CA LYS A 309 -7.78 -14.13 14.91
C LYS A 309 -6.59 -14.33 15.85
N LEU A 310 -5.37 -13.90 15.48
CA LEU A 310 -4.17 -14.05 16.31
C LEU A 310 -4.41 -13.49 17.72
N LEU A 311 -4.92 -12.28 17.82
CA LEU A 311 -5.12 -11.62 19.11
C LEU A 311 -6.19 -12.36 19.96
N LEU A 312 -7.30 -12.77 19.35
CA LEU A 312 -8.36 -13.52 20.04
C LEU A 312 -7.89 -14.92 20.48
N GLU A 313 -7.10 -15.63 19.69
CA GLU A 313 -6.48 -16.91 20.06
C GLU A 313 -5.57 -16.79 21.29
N HIS A 314 -4.96 -15.61 21.47
CA HIS A 314 -4.08 -15.32 22.61
C HIS A 314 -4.81 -14.58 23.76
N GLY A 315 -6.15 -14.59 23.77
CA GLY A 315 -6.97 -14.11 24.89
C GLY A 315 -7.19 -12.59 24.91
N PHE A 316 -6.78 -11.82 23.90
CA PHE A 316 -7.06 -10.39 23.82
C PHE A 316 -8.53 -10.11 23.51
N HIS A 317 -9.04 -8.97 23.96
CA HIS A 317 -10.44 -8.57 23.79
C HIS A 317 -10.61 -7.72 22.52
N VAL A 318 -10.62 -8.36 21.33
CA VAL A 318 -10.92 -7.69 20.05
C VAL A 318 -12.43 -7.63 19.86
N THR A 319 -12.98 -6.42 19.66
CA THR A 319 -14.44 -6.19 19.55
C THR A 319 -14.86 -5.77 18.13
N THR A 320 -13.98 -5.08 17.40
CA THR A 320 -14.34 -4.49 16.11
C THR A 320 -13.19 -4.54 15.12
N VAL A 321 -13.52 -4.93 13.87
CA VAL A 321 -12.63 -4.84 12.72
C VAL A 321 -13.25 -3.91 11.67
N TYR A 322 -12.53 -2.87 11.27
CA TYR A 322 -12.93 -1.96 10.21
C TYR A 322 -12.32 -2.40 8.89
N THR A 323 -13.14 -2.93 8.00
CA THR A 323 -12.73 -3.33 6.66
C THR A 323 -13.91 -3.28 5.69
N ASP A 324 -13.69 -2.75 4.48
CA ASP A 324 -14.73 -2.70 3.43
C ASP A 324 -14.76 -3.96 2.59
N THR A 325 -13.63 -4.68 2.57
CA THR A 325 -13.42 -5.87 1.73
C THR A 325 -12.61 -6.91 2.48
N ILE A 326 -12.93 -8.17 2.29
CA ILE A 326 -12.14 -9.31 2.76
C ILE A 326 -11.22 -9.71 1.62
N LEU A 327 -9.92 -9.52 1.81
CA LEU A 327 -8.93 -9.82 0.79
C LEU A 327 -8.69 -11.33 0.67
N PRO A 328 -8.25 -11.81 -0.52
CA PRO A 328 -7.81 -13.18 -0.70
C PRO A 328 -6.74 -13.57 0.32
N GLY A 329 -6.91 -14.76 0.92
CA GLY A 329 -6.04 -15.27 1.99
C GLY A 329 -6.58 -15.03 3.40
N GLU A 330 -7.69 -14.29 3.58
CA GLU A 330 -8.34 -14.14 4.89
C GLU A 330 -9.50 -15.14 5.12
N GLU A 331 -9.80 -16.02 4.17
CA GLU A 331 -10.93 -16.96 4.26
C GLU A 331 -10.81 -17.89 5.46
N LYS A 332 -9.58 -18.35 5.78
CA LYS A 332 -9.36 -19.22 6.96
C LYS A 332 -9.60 -18.47 8.26
N ALA A 333 -9.10 -17.22 8.34
CA ALA A 333 -9.32 -16.37 9.51
C ALA A 333 -10.80 -16.04 9.67
N LEU A 334 -11.50 -15.70 8.58
CA LEU A 334 -12.94 -15.46 8.58
C LEU A 334 -13.72 -16.68 9.10
N ALA A 335 -13.45 -17.88 8.56
CA ALA A 335 -14.12 -19.10 8.97
C ALA A 335 -13.91 -19.40 10.46
N TRP A 336 -12.67 -19.25 10.94
CA TRP A 336 -12.35 -19.43 12.36
C TRP A 336 -13.08 -18.42 13.25
N LEU A 337 -13.12 -17.14 12.86
CA LEU A 337 -13.84 -16.10 13.59
C LEU A 337 -15.35 -16.34 13.60
N GLN A 338 -15.93 -16.82 12.50
CA GLN A 338 -17.34 -17.19 12.43
C GLN A 338 -17.71 -18.32 13.41
N GLU A 339 -16.81 -19.28 13.60
CA GLU A 339 -17.00 -20.42 14.49
C GLU A 339 -16.79 -20.05 15.97
N HIS A 340 -15.72 -19.30 16.30
CA HIS A 340 -15.27 -19.10 17.68
C HIS A 340 -15.66 -17.73 18.27
N HIS A 341 -15.83 -16.70 17.43
CA HIS A 341 -16.21 -15.35 17.82
C HIS A 341 -17.32 -14.77 16.92
N PRO A 342 -18.47 -15.45 16.82
CA PRO A 342 -19.54 -15.13 15.86
C PRO A 342 -20.10 -13.70 16.01
N ASP A 343 -19.97 -13.10 17.19
CA ASP A 343 -20.48 -11.78 17.51
C ASP A 343 -19.46 -10.65 17.29
N LEU A 344 -18.21 -10.96 16.85
CA LEU A 344 -17.22 -9.96 16.45
C LEU A 344 -17.84 -9.02 15.42
N MET A 345 -17.71 -7.70 15.64
CA MET A 345 -18.28 -6.71 14.75
C MET A 345 -17.32 -6.37 13.61
N VAL A 346 -17.81 -6.44 12.39
CA VAL A 346 -17.12 -5.92 11.20
C VAL A 346 -17.84 -4.67 10.75
N CYS A 347 -17.07 -3.58 10.54
CA CYS A 347 -17.59 -2.27 10.22
C CYS A 347 -16.95 -1.77 8.91
N ALA A 348 -17.72 -1.08 8.08
CA ALA A 348 -17.20 -0.38 6.91
C ALA A 348 -16.23 0.74 7.33
N CYS A 349 -15.22 1.00 6.50
CA CYS A 349 -14.24 2.08 6.72
C CYS A 349 -14.65 3.41 6.06
N VAL A 350 -15.34 3.34 4.91
CA VAL A 350 -15.56 4.52 4.06
C VAL A 350 -17.04 4.75 3.73
N ASP A 351 -17.97 4.02 4.33
CA ASP A 351 -19.39 4.28 4.13
C ASP A 351 -19.77 5.63 4.74
N PHE A 352 -20.58 6.43 4.03
CA PHE A 352 -20.98 7.78 4.49
C PHE A 352 -21.69 7.78 5.86
N ARG A 353 -22.32 6.69 6.25
CA ARG A 353 -22.99 6.50 7.54
C ARG A 353 -22.01 6.45 8.71
N CYS A 354 -20.76 6.08 8.45
CA CYS A 354 -19.70 6.07 9.47
C CYS A 354 -19.43 7.47 10.06
N ARG A 355 -19.77 8.54 9.31
CA ARG A 355 -19.60 9.93 9.76
C ARG A 355 -20.38 10.26 11.03
N THR A 356 -21.48 9.58 11.27
CA THR A 356 -22.38 9.83 12.41
C THR A 356 -22.22 8.84 13.56
N TRP A 357 -21.25 7.95 13.48
CA TRP A 357 -21.04 6.99 14.56
C TRP A 357 -20.63 7.66 15.86
N GLN A 358 -21.19 7.16 16.96
CA GLN A 358 -20.81 7.60 18.29
C GLN A 358 -19.43 7.07 18.64
N LYS A 359 -18.63 7.90 19.29
CA LYS A 359 -17.34 7.51 19.83
C LYS A 359 -17.53 6.48 20.95
N SER A 360 -16.51 5.64 21.18
CA SER A 360 -16.54 4.69 22.29
C SER A 360 -16.62 5.42 23.63
N THR A 361 -17.37 4.87 24.56
CA THR A 361 -17.45 5.35 25.96
C THR A 361 -16.50 4.57 26.88
N THR A 362 -15.96 3.44 26.40
CA THR A 362 -14.98 2.62 27.08
C THR A 362 -13.57 2.91 26.58
N PRO A 363 -12.52 2.67 27.39
CA PRO A 363 -11.14 2.75 26.91
C PRO A 363 -10.91 1.76 25.76
N VAL A 364 -10.32 2.24 24.65
CA VAL A 364 -10.00 1.44 23.46
C VAL A 364 -8.52 1.60 23.13
N LEU A 365 -7.87 0.50 22.83
CA LEU A 365 -6.59 0.44 22.14
C LEU A 365 -6.85 0.18 20.65
N ALA A 366 -6.62 1.17 19.80
CA ALA A 366 -6.85 1.01 18.36
C ALA A 366 -5.57 0.57 17.64
N ILE A 367 -5.72 -0.27 16.62
CA ILE A 367 -4.65 -0.61 15.67
C ILE A 367 -5.03 0.01 14.33
N GLY A 368 -4.39 1.14 14.01
CA GLY A 368 -4.65 1.96 12.82
C GLY A 368 -5.37 3.27 13.12
N GLN A 369 -5.20 4.23 12.20
CA GLN A 369 -5.74 5.58 12.34
C GLN A 369 -7.26 5.64 12.18
N LYS A 370 -7.85 4.79 11.31
CA LYS A 370 -9.32 4.77 11.13
C LYS A 370 -10.00 4.21 12.38
N ALA A 371 -9.47 3.14 12.96
CA ALA A 371 -9.98 2.59 14.23
C ALA A 371 -9.89 3.65 15.35
N ALA A 372 -8.78 4.39 15.44
CA ALA A 372 -8.64 5.49 16.38
C ALA A 372 -9.65 6.63 16.12
N TYR A 373 -9.85 7.00 14.86
CA TYR A 373 -10.82 8.02 14.48
C TYR A 373 -12.25 7.64 14.87
N TYR A 374 -12.67 6.40 14.56
CA TYR A 374 -14.03 5.94 14.83
C TYR A 374 -14.28 5.67 16.30
N SER A 375 -13.33 5.11 17.02
CA SER A 375 -13.44 4.92 18.48
C SER A 375 -13.27 6.22 19.27
N GLY A 376 -12.53 7.20 18.72
CA GLY A 376 -12.22 8.46 19.40
C GLY A 376 -11.12 8.33 20.45
N THR A 377 -10.28 7.29 20.38
CA THR A 377 -9.17 7.06 21.29
C THR A 377 -7.89 7.76 20.84
N ASP A 378 -7.10 8.25 21.79
CA ASP A 378 -5.74 8.73 21.57
C ASP A 378 -4.69 7.61 21.77
N HIS A 379 -5.13 6.44 22.26
CA HIS A 379 -4.30 5.25 22.44
C HIS A 379 -4.38 4.37 21.19
N PHE A 380 -3.44 4.55 20.27
CA PHE A 380 -3.46 3.75 19.05
C PHE A 380 -2.08 3.47 18.45
N VAL A 381 -1.96 2.33 17.81
CA VAL A 381 -0.81 1.96 16.98
C VAL A 381 -0.92 2.71 15.65
N ASN A 382 -0.01 3.66 15.40
CA ASN A 382 0.07 4.39 14.14
C ASN A 382 0.84 3.55 13.11
N MET A 383 0.16 2.65 12.43
CA MET A 383 0.72 1.71 11.47
C MET A 383 -0.05 1.76 10.16
N ILE A 384 0.64 1.61 9.03
CA ILE A 384 0.06 1.55 7.69
C ILE A 384 0.70 0.40 6.92
N VAL A 385 -0.14 -0.50 6.37
CA VAL A 385 0.32 -1.66 5.58
C VAL A 385 1.50 -2.38 6.25
N ASN A 386 1.33 -2.73 7.52
CA ASN A 386 2.33 -3.37 8.38
C ASN A 386 3.62 -2.56 8.63
N ASP A 387 3.78 -1.33 8.13
CA ASP A 387 5.03 -0.53 8.21
C ASP A 387 6.28 -1.31 7.76
N GLY A 388 6.15 -2.22 6.77
CA GLY A 388 7.23 -3.10 6.33
C GLY A 388 7.54 -4.27 7.26
N MET A 389 6.83 -4.44 8.39
CA MET A 389 7.02 -5.57 9.29
C MET A 389 6.50 -6.87 8.67
N TYR A 390 7.24 -7.97 8.84
CA TYR A 390 6.94 -9.27 8.25
C TYR A 390 7.25 -10.42 9.23
N GLY A 391 6.47 -11.52 9.12
CA GLY A 391 6.69 -12.77 9.81
C GLY A 391 6.56 -12.70 11.34
N PHE A 392 7.31 -13.52 12.06
CA PHE A 392 7.31 -13.55 13.53
C PHE A 392 7.82 -12.25 14.16
N VAL A 393 8.80 -11.59 13.51
CA VAL A 393 9.28 -10.28 13.95
C VAL A 393 8.16 -9.25 13.89
N ALA A 394 7.25 -9.32 12.91
CA ALA A 394 6.08 -8.44 12.86
C ALA A 394 5.19 -8.61 14.09
N ILE A 395 4.90 -9.84 14.51
CA ILE A 395 4.10 -10.13 15.71
C ILE A 395 4.77 -9.53 16.96
N ARG A 396 6.07 -9.75 17.14
CA ARG A 396 6.82 -9.21 18.27
C ARG A 396 6.80 -7.67 18.28
N LYS A 397 7.12 -7.03 17.13
CA LYS A 397 7.14 -5.57 17.02
C LYS A 397 5.75 -4.94 17.16
N LEU A 398 4.70 -5.62 16.69
CA LEU A 398 3.34 -5.18 16.92
C LEU A 398 3.02 -5.16 18.43
N CYS A 399 3.41 -6.20 19.18
CA CYS A 399 3.23 -6.22 20.63
C CYS A 399 3.94 -5.05 21.32
N GLU A 400 5.15 -4.70 20.89
CA GLU A 400 5.90 -3.55 21.41
C GLU A 400 5.17 -2.23 21.09
N LYS A 401 4.69 -2.05 19.85
CA LYS A 401 3.90 -0.88 19.43
C LYS A 401 2.56 -0.77 20.20
N MET A 402 1.89 -1.91 20.45
CA MET A 402 0.64 -1.94 21.22
C MET A 402 0.87 -1.55 22.68
N LEU A 403 1.94 -2.04 23.31
CA LEU A 403 2.29 -1.67 24.66
C LEU A 403 2.64 -0.17 24.77
N ASP A 404 3.42 0.35 23.82
CA ASP A 404 3.73 1.78 23.74
C ASP A 404 2.45 2.62 23.59
N ALA A 405 1.55 2.23 22.69
CA ALA A 405 0.29 2.91 22.45
C ALA A 405 -0.68 2.83 23.66
N TYR A 406 -0.63 1.73 24.41
CA TYR A 406 -1.40 1.58 25.66
C TYR A 406 -0.93 2.51 26.76
N ILE A 407 0.40 2.71 26.88
CA ILE A 407 1.01 3.55 27.92
C ILE A 407 0.94 5.03 27.53
N TYR A 408 1.25 5.35 26.27
CA TYR A 408 1.43 6.73 25.81
C TYR A 408 0.38 7.11 24.76
N PRO A 409 -0.54 8.06 25.08
CA PRO A 409 -1.48 8.57 24.10
C PRO A 409 -0.74 9.32 22.99
N LYS A 410 -1.30 9.28 21.77
CA LYS A 410 -0.81 10.04 20.63
C LYS A 410 -1.54 11.38 20.53
N GLU A 411 -0.90 12.39 19.95
CA GLU A 411 -1.54 13.69 19.68
C GLU A 411 -2.46 13.59 18.45
N THR A 412 -3.60 12.89 18.58
CA THR A 412 -4.54 12.61 17.50
C THR A 412 -5.03 13.87 16.81
N GLN A 413 -5.32 14.93 17.61
CA GLN A 413 -5.81 16.20 17.05
C GLN A 413 -4.80 16.83 16.09
N ARG A 414 -3.50 16.76 16.38
CA ARG A 414 -2.45 17.26 15.51
C ARG A 414 -2.39 16.49 14.19
N ILE A 415 -2.53 15.15 14.24
CA ILE A 415 -2.58 14.31 13.03
C ILE A 415 -3.80 14.66 12.17
N LEU A 416 -4.96 14.84 12.78
CA LEU A 416 -6.20 15.24 12.11
C LEU A 416 -6.08 16.65 11.52
N ASP A 417 -5.50 17.60 12.24
CA ASP A 417 -5.33 18.98 11.77
C ASP A 417 -4.42 19.05 10.54
N VAL A 418 -3.33 18.31 10.51
CA VAL A 418 -2.44 18.23 9.33
C VAL A 418 -3.22 17.73 8.11
N LYS A 419 -4.01 16.66 8.28
CA LYS A 419 -4.81 16.11 7.17
C LYS A 419 -5.95 17.02 6.73
N ALA A 420 -6.61 17.72 7.66
CA ALA A 420 -7.71 18.62 7.35
C ALA A 420 -7.28 19.90 6.64
N ARG A 421 -6.12 20.44 6.99
CA ARG A 421 -5.60 21.70 6.45
C ARG A 421 -4.74 21.50 5.20
N GLY A 422 -4.44 20.26 4.82
CA GLY A 422 -3.49 19.92 3.77
C GLY A 422 -2.08 20.33 4.18
N CYS A 423 -1.16 19.43 4.11
CA CYS A 423 0.27 19.55 4.38
C CYS A 423 0.76 20.96 4.70
N VAL A 424 0.51 21.43 5.89
CA VAL A 424 1.26 22.56 6.45
C VAL A 424 2.49 21.92 7.09
N LEU A 425 3.52 21.82 6.31
CA LEU A 425 4.86 21.51 6.79
C LEU A 425 5.46 22.75 7.40
#